data_50e637d25a0f030995aa129d743f3676
#
_entry.id   50e637d25a0f030995aa129d743f3676
#
_cell.length_a   1.000
_cell.length_b   1.000
_cell.length_c   1.000
_cell.angle_alpha   90.00
_cell.angle_beta   90.00
_cell.angle_gamma   90.00
#
_symmetry.space_group_name_H-M   'P 1'
#
loop_
_entity.id
_entity.type
_entity.pdbx_description
1 polymer ?
#
loop_
_entity_poly.entity_id
_entity_poly.type
_entity_poly.pdbx_seq_one_letter_code
_entity_poly.pdbx_strand_id
1 'polypeptide(L)'
;MLTAFKLNNFKSFQDEAVLPLGGALTVLIGANAAGKSNVLEALRLLSWLASGNKLGAIQREVNRADKVVRGRVPDLFRRGEHRFALGCQVQDAAGDSSLSMALELRGDDLHIVAERMDTGTGVPLYDMDQPSQGELATEAGVAYNNFLKGGNKPHIKVTDQMAVFAQLDSPASFHANHRKAQQEIPKVCKAYQALLSNVLFLDPVPARMRDFSFLADKRLGGDGANLSSVLYQLWCEGELRGELLSFIQSLPEQDITGLDFLKGPRGDVMVQLIETFSGTPRRFEAALLSDGTLRVLAIAAAMLSAPEGSLVVIEEIDNGVHPSRARHLLERIQAVAERRNLRVLLSTHNPAMLDALPDKAVPDVVFCYRDTRSGDSRLVRLGSLPDAPELFIQDSLGHLMTSGALDRFVKTHPGPEARKQQARAWLAALRTSAPGVVE
;
A
#
# COMPACT_ATOMS: atom_id res chain seq x y z
N MET A 1 -1.86 -7.16 -10.55
CA MET A 1 -2.28 -6.22 -9.49
C MET A 1 -1.83 -6.73 -8.14
N LEU A 2 -1.44 -5.83 -7.24
CA LEU A 2 -1.10 -6.18 -5.87
C LEU A 2 -2.37 -6.58 -5.10
N THR A 3 -2.39 -7.78 -4.53
CA THR A 3 -3.56 -8.33 -3.80
C THR A 3 -3.33 -8.44 -2.30
N ALA A 4 -2.07 -8.54 -1.88
CA ALA A 4 -1.71 -8.51 -0.46
C ALA A 4 -0.26 -8.04 -0.27
N PHE A 5 -0.01 -7.40 0.85
CA PHE A 5 1.32 -7.09 1.37
C PHE A 5 1.54 -7.83 2.69
N LYS A 6 2.74 -8.34 2.90
CA LYS A 6 3.12 -9.13 4.08
C LYS A 6 4.34 -8.54 4.76
N LEU A 7 4.34 -8.57 6.09
CA LEU A 7 5.49 -8.17 6.90
C LEU A 7 5.59 -9.06 8.14
N ASN A 8 6.82 -9.25 8.62
CA ASN A 8 7.13 -10.06 9.79
C ASN A 8 8.37 -9.47 10.50
N ASN A 9 8.39 -9.45 11.83
CA ASN A 9 9.45 -8.90 12.67
C ASN A 9 9.86 -7.45 12.34
N PHE A 10 8.93 -6.66 11.79
CA PHE A 10 9.16 -5.27 11.42
C PHE A 10 8.56 -4.32 12.46
N LYS A 11 9.40 -3.52 13.10
CA LYS A 11 9.00 -2.52 14.13
C LYS A 11 8.10 -3.12 15.21
N SER A 12 6.81 -2.79 15.18
CA SER A 12 5.83 -3.27 16.16
C SER A 12 5.18 -4.61 15.81
N PHE A 13 5.49 -5.19 14.65
CA PHE A 13 4.93 -6.49 14.22
C PHE A 13 5.93 -7.60 14.49
N GLN A 14 5.53 -8.63 15.24
CA GLN A 14 6.33 -9.82 15.50
C GLN A 14 5.98 -10.95 14.54
N ASP A 15 4.71 -11.35 14.50
CA ASP A 15 4.26 -12.41 13.62
C ASP A 15 4.00 -11.90 12.19
N GLU A 16 3.83 -12.81 11.26
CA GLU A 16 3.42 -12.46 9.90
C GLU A 16 2.07 -11.73 9.94
N ALA A 17 2.10 -10.48 9.52
CA ALA A 17 0.91 -9.69 9.33
C ALA A 17 0.64 -9.52 7.83
N VAL A 18 -0.61 -9.72 7.43
CA VAL A 18 -1.05 -9.61 6.05
C VAL A 18 -1.98 -8.40 5.92
N LEU A 19 -1.61 -7.45 5.08
CA LEU A 19 -2.47 -6.36 4.64
C LEU A 19 -3.12 -6.77 3.31
N PRO A 20 -4.41 -7.13 3.31
CA PRO A 20 -5.12 -7.47 2.08
C PRO A 20 -5.38 -6.20 1.26
N LEU A 21 -5.17 -6.29 -0.05
CA LEU A 21 -5.34 -5.21 -1.04
C LEU A 21 -6.19 -5.69 -2.23
N GLY A 22 -7.06 -6.68 -2.00
CA GLY A 22 -7.87 -7.29 -3.06
C GLY A 22 -9.02 -6.41 -3.55
N GLY A 23 -9.56 -5.54 -2.70
CA GLY A 23 -10.61 -4.58 -3.06
C GLY A 23 -10.09 -3.36 -3.82
N ALA A 24 -10.96 -2.65 -4.51
CA ALA A 24 -10.61 -1.38 -5.14
C ALA A 24 -10.22 -0.32 -4.08
N LEU A 25 -10.88 -0.37 -2.92
CA LEU A 25 -10.66 0.53 -1.80
C LEU A 25 -10.45 -0.28 -0.51
N THR A 26 -9.28 -0.20 0.07
CA THR A 26 -8.93 -0.75 1.39
C THR A 26 -8.73 0.38 2.38
N VAL A 27 -9.32 0.26 3.57
CA VAL A 27 -9.23 1.31 4.59
C VAL A 27 -8.54 0.78 5.84
N LEU A 28 -7.37 1.32 6.17
CA LEU A 28 -6.58 0.96 7.34
C LEU A 28 -6.96 1.86 8.52
N ILE A 29 -7.59 1.27 9.52
CA ILE A 29 -8.07 1.96 10.72
C ILE A 29 -7.40 1.44 11.99
N GLY A 30 -7.56 2.13 13.09
CA GLY A 30 -7.04 1.74 14.39
C GLY A 30 -6.58 2.93 15.23
N ALA A 31 -6.38 2.70 16.50
CA ALA A 31 -5.93 3.73 17.44
C ALA A 31 -4.54 4.30 17.06
N ASN A 32 -4.23 5.47 17.60
CA ASN A 32 -2.87 6.01 17.51
C ASN A 32 -1.87 5.02 18.15
N ALA A 33 -0.69 4.92 17.57
CA ALA A 33 0.35 3.95 17.96
C ALA A 33 -0.02 2.46 17.79
N ALA A 34 -1.15 2.12 17.15
CA ALA A 34 -1.51 0.72 16.87
C ALA A 34 -0.55 0.03 15.88
N GLY A 35 0.14 0.79 15.02
CA GLY A 35 1.08 0.26 14.03
C GLY A 35 0.74 0.60 12.57
N LYS A 36 -0.33 1.37 12.30
CA LYS A 36 -0.73 1.78 10.93
C LYS A 36 0.44 2.32 10.11
N SER A 37 1.13 3.34 10.65
CA SER A 37 2.29 3.92 9.96
C SER A 37 3.44 2.94 9.76
N ASN A 38 3.61 1.94 10.65
CA ASN A 38 4.66 0.94 10.49
C ASN A 38 4.38 0.02 9.29
N VAL A 39 3.11 -0.33 9.03
CA VAL A 39 2.71 -1.07 7.82
C VAL A 39 2.99 -0.26 6.57
N LEU A 40 2.61 1.04 6.57
CA LEU A 40 2.83 1.92 5.43
C LEU A 40 4.33 2.14 5.16
N GLU A 41 5.14 2.26 6.20
CA GLU A 41 6.60 2.33 6.07
C GLU A 41 7.21 1.04 5.52
N ALA A 42 6.75 -0.12 5.95
CA ALA A 42 7.21 -1.39 5.42
C ALA A 42 6.89 -1.53 3.91
N LEU A 43 5.69 -1.11 3.51
CA LEU A 43 5.28 -1.08 2.11
C LEU A 43 6.11 -0.05 1.30
N ARG A 44 6.37 1.12 1.88
CA ARG A 44 7.22 2.16 1.27
C ARG A 44 8.67 1.68 1.11
N LEU A 45 9.19 0.92 2.09
CA LEU A 45 10.52 0.31 2.00
C LEU A 45 10.58 -0.70 0.84
N LEU A 46 9.57 -1.57 0.68
CA LEU A 46 9.51 -2.51 -0.43
C LEU A 46 9.45 -1.78 -1.79
N SER A 47 8.65 -0.72 -1.89
CA SER A 47 8.56 0.13 -3.08
C SER A 47 9.90 0.82 -3.41
N TRP A 48 10.59 1.30 -2.40
CA TRP A 48 11.89 1.93 -2.54
C TRP A 48 12.97 0.93 -3.02
N LEU A 49 12.98 -0.29 -2.48
CA LEU A 49 13.85 -1.38 -2.97
C LEU A 49 13.53 -1.76 -4.41
N ALA A 50 12.25 -1.79 -4.78
CA ALA A 50 11.82 -2.06 -6.14
C ALA A 50 12.27 -1.01 -7.16
N SER A 51 12.53 0.21 -6.71
CA SER A 51 13.12 1.26 -7.55
C SER A 51 14.61 1.06 -7.84
N GLY A 52 15.21 -0.07 -7.43
CA GLY A 52 16.62 -0.41 -7.67
C GLY A 52 17.60 0.30 -6.73
N ASN A 53 17.11 0.82 -5.61
CA ASN A 53 17.95 1.47 -4.63
C ASN A 53 18.80 0.46 -3.84
N LYS A 54 20.01 0.88 -3.46
CA LYS A 54 20.94 0.08 -2.65
C LYS A 54 20.66 0.26 -1.16
N LEU A 55 20.73 -0.82 -0.38
CA LEU A 55 20.50 -0.79 1.08
C LEU A 55 21.38 0.22 1.81
N GLY A 56 22.64 0.38 1.43
CA GLY A 56 23.53 1.39 2.02
C GLY A 56 23.07 2.85 1.84
N ALA A 57 22.10 3.12 0.93
CA ALA A 57 21.51 4.46 0.79
C ALA A 57 20.42 4.74 1.85
N ILE A 58 19.87 3.72 2.51
CA ILE A 58 18.74 3.87 3.43
C ILE A 58 19.07 4.79 4.62
N GLN A 59 20.31 4.77 5.12
CA GLN A 59 20.75 5.66 6.19
C GLN A 59 20.64 7.14 5.81
N ARG A 60 20.81 7.47 4.52
CA ARG A 60 20.66 8.84 3.99
C ARG A 60 19.20 9.22 3.85
N GLU A 61 18.35 8.27 3.45
CA GLU A 61 16.92 8.47 3.26
C GLU A 61 16.16 8.66 4.59
N VAL A 62 16.65 8.08 5.69
CA VAL A 62 16.11 8.30 7.05
C VAL A 62 16.13 9.77 7.47
N ASN A 63 17.06 10.56 6.95
CA ASN A 63 17.25 11.98 7.34
C ASN A 63 16.62 12.99 6.38
N ARG A 64 15.98 12.53 5.29
CA ARG A 64 15.33 13.43 4.31
C ARG A 64 13.88 13.74 4.68
N ALA A 65 13.33 14.82 4.11
CA ALA A 65 11.94 15.21 4.30
C ALA A 65 10.95 14.13 3.85
N ASP A 66 11.27 13.43 2.75
CA ASP A 66 10.48 12.31 2.20
C ASP A 66 11.04 10.97 2.72
N LYS A 67 10.93 10.75 4.01
CA LYS A 67 11.48 9.57 4.68
C LYS A 67 10.85 8.29 4.17
N VAL A 68 11.67 7.38 3.66
CA VAL A 68 11.23 6.02 3.33
C VAL A 68 10.81 5.29 4.62
N VAL A 69 11.61 5.43 5.66
CA VAL A 69 11.36 4.87 7.01
C VAL A 69 11.75 5.88 8.08
N ARG A 70 11.11 5.79 9.27
CA ARG A 70 11.42 6.60 10.45
C ARG A 70 12.36 5.84 11.39
N GLY A 71 13.24 6.57 12.06
CA GLY A 71 14.21 6.02 13.02
C GLY A 71 15.53 5.67 12.33
N ARG A 72 16.37 4.91 13.01
CA ARG A 72 17.66 4.39 12.50
C ARG A 72 17.45 3.00 11.93
N VAL A 73 18.43 2.45 11.21
CA VAL A 73 18.38 1.09 10.66
C VAL A 73 18.03 0.03 11.71
N PRO A 74 18.65 0.02 12.92
CA PRO A 74 18.26 -0.93 13.96
C PRO A 74 16.81 -0.80 14.44
N ASP A 75 16.20 0.39 14.30
CA ASP A 75 14.81 0.63 14.71
C ASP A 75 13.78 0.03 13.74
N LEU A 76 14.22 -0.53 12.61
CA LEU A 76 13.35 -1.25 11.65
C LEU A 76 12.98 -2.65 12.16
N PHE A 77 13.78 -3.22 13.03
CA PHE A 77 13.58 -4.56 13.56
C PHE A 77 12.61 -4.56 14.74
N ARG A 78 11.88 -5.62 14.90
CA ARG A 78 11.18 -5.89 16.16
C ARG A 78 12.22 -6.03 17.28
N ARG A 79 11.91 -5.47 18.44
CA ARG A 79 12.84 -5.44 19.58
C ARG A 79 13.32 -6.86 19.92
N GLY A 80 14.64 -7.04 19.87
CA GLY A 80 15.29 -8.33 20.12
C GLY A 80 15.49 -9.19 18.88
N GLU A 81 14.99 -8.76 17.72
CA GLU A 81 15.18 -9.43 16.45
C GLU A 81 16.26 -8.74 15.62
N HIS A 82 16.95 -9.53 14.79
CA HIS A 82 17.98 -9.04 13.86
C HIS A 82 17.59 -9.30 12.39
N ARG A 83 16.40 -9.85 12.17
CA ARG A 83 15.88 -10.19 10.86
C ARG A 83 14.40 -9.82 10.77
N PHE A 84 14.01 -9.18 9.67
CA PHE A 84 12.62 -8.98 9.32
C PHE A 84 12.34 -9.46 7.90
N ALA A 85 11.08 -9.72 7.58
CA ALA A 85 10.68 -10.12 6.24
C ALA A 85 9.58 -9.21 5.68
N LEU A 86 9.65 -8.96 4.37
CA LEU A 86 8.65 -8.28 3.57
C LEU A 86 8.23 -9.19 2.42
N GLY A 87 6.99 -9.07 1.96
CA GLY A 87 6.52 -9.82 0.83
C GLY A 87 5.26 -9.23 0.23
N CYS A 88 4.89 -9.72 -0.95
CA CYS A 88 3.63 -9.33 -1.58
C CYS A 88 3.07 -10.46 -2.44
N GLN A 89 1.78 -10.39 -2.66
CA GLN A 89 1.06 -11.26 -3.59
C GLN A 89 0.54 -10.41 -4.75
N VAL A 90 0.68 -10.94 -5.94
CA VAL A 90 0.28 -10.29 -7.19
C VAL A 90 -0.59 -11.26 -7.97
N GLN A 91 -1.70 -10.76 -8.49
CA GLN A 91 -2.57 -11.47 -9.40
C GLN A 91 -2.54 -10.77 -10.77
N ASP A 92 -2.29 -11.55 -11.81
CA ASP A 92 -2.36 -11.10 -13.20
C ASP A 92 -3.09 -12.14 -14.08
N ALA A 93 -3.07 -11.93 -15.38
CA ALA A 93 -3.71 -12.85 -16.34
C ALA A 93 -3.05 -14.24 -16.38
N ALA A 94 -1.81 -14.39 -15.91
CA ALA A 94 -1.08 -15.64 -15.85
C ALA A 94 -1.36 -16.42 -14.55
N GLY A 95 -1.99 -15.79 -13.57
CA GLY A 95 -2.35 -16.38 -12.27
C GLY A 95 -1.73 -15.64 -11.07
N ASP A 96 -1.73 -16.33 -9.93
CA ASP A 96 -1.20 -15.80 -8.69
C ASP A 96 0.31 -15.99 -8.60
N SER A 97 1.01 -14.97 -8.17
CA SER A 97 2.44 -15.00 -7.90
C SER A 97 2.76 -14.29 -6.59
N SER A 98 3.92 -14.60 -6.01
CA SER A 98 4.34 -13.99 -4.75
C SER A 98 5.83 -13.71 -4.74
N LEU A 99 6.19 -12.60 -4.09
CA LEU A 99 7.54 -12.22 -3.73
C LEU A 99 7.67 -12.27 -2.21
N SER A 100 8.75 -12.86 -1.72
CA SER A 100 9.15 -12.79 -0.32
C SER A 100 10.63 -12.46 -0.22
N MET A 101 10.99 -11.57 0.72
CA MET A 101 12.38 -11.25 1.02
C MET A 101 12.59 -11.10 2.52
N ALA A 102 13.80 -11.41 2.97
CA ALA A 102 14.21 -11.20 4.36
C ALA A 102 15.49 -10.38 4.39
N LEU A 103 15.48 -9.41 5.31
CA LEU A 103 16.62 -8.52 5.56
C LEU A 103 17.16 -8.78 6.96
N GLU A 104 18.47 -8.74 7.09
CA GLU A 104 19.21 -8.99 8.34
C GLU A 104 20.19 -7.84 8.59
N LEU A 105 20.35 -7.48 9.86
CA LEU A 105 21.36 -6.53 10.31
C LEU A 105 22.65 -7.28 10.61
N ARG A 106 23.76 -6.91 9.96
CA ARG A 106 25.09 -7.41 10.21
C ARG A 106 26.02 -6.24 10.51
N GLY A 107 26.52 -6.18 11.72
CA GLY A 107 27.15 -4.94 12.17
C GLY A 107 26.16 -3.78 12.13
N ASP A 108 26.45 -2.76 11.35
CA ASP A 108 25.58 -1.59 11.14
C ASP A 108 24.85 -1.61 9.78
N ASP A 109 25.09 -2.63 8.94
CA ASP A 109 24.60 -2.68 7.57
C ASP A 109 23.45 -3.69 7.39
N LEU A 110 22.53 -3.37 6.49
CA LEU A 110 21.45 -4.24 6.06
C LEU A 110 21.92 -5.15 4.93
N HIS A 111 21.52 -6.42 4.99
CA HIS A 111 21.76 -7.42 3.97
C HIS A 111 20.45 -8.13 3.60
N ILE A 112 20.20 -8.38 2.32
CA ILE A 112 19.14 -9.29 1.89
C ILE A 112 19.69 -10.71 2.05
N VAL A 113 19.08 -11.49 2.95
CA VAL A 113 19.54 -12.86 3.27
C VAL A 113 18.64 -13.95 2.70
N ALA A 114 17.51 -13.59 2.17
CA ALA A 114 16.63 -14.45 1.39
C ALA A 114 15.77 -13.60 0.47
N GLU A 115 15.58 -14.05 -0.76
CA GLU A 115 14.58 -13.52 -1.67
C GLU A 115 14.12 -14.64 -2.60
N ARG A 116 12.80 -14.79 -2.71
CA ARG A 116 12.17 -15.83 -3.49
C ARG A 116 10.96 -15.30 -4.24
N MET A 117 10.82 -15.74 -5.47
CA MET A 117 9.66 -15.44 -6.31
C MET A 117 8.99 -16.73 -6.77
N ASP A 118 7.71 -16.88 -6.43
CA ASP A 118 6.86 -18.00 -6.82
C ASP A 118 5.77 -17.56 -7.80
N THR A 119 5.50 -18.40 -8.80
CA THR A 119 4.45 -18.16 -9.81
C THR A 119 3.36 -19.23 -9.78
N GLY A 120 3.15 -19.87 -8.63
CA GLY A 120 2.10 -20.88 -8.45
C GLY A 120 2.37 -22.24 -9.16
N THR A 121 3.51 -22.40 -9.82
CA THR A 121 3.83 -23.62 -10.59
C THR A 121 4.49 -24.73 -9.76
N GLY A 122 4.64 -24.51 -8.45
CA GLY A 122 5.32 -25.45 -7.54
C GLY A 122 6.84 -25.40 -7.57
N VAL A 123 7.44 -24.74 -8.57
CA VAL A 123 8.88 -24.46 -8.65
C VAL A 123 9.06 -22.95 -8.67
N PRO A 124 9.87 -22.37 -7.74
CA PRO A 124 10.09 -20.94 -7.73
C PRO A 124 10.72 -20.47 -9.04
N LEU A 125 10.41 -19.23 -9.43
CA LEU A 125 11.04 -18.60 -10.58
C LEU A 125 12.52 -18.38 -10.31
N TYR A 126 12.84 -17.95 -9.09
CA TYR A 126 14.18 -17.94 -8.51
C TYR A 126 14.10 -18.02 -6.98
N ASP A 127 15.21 -18.41 -6.35
CA ASP A 127 15.38 -18.52 -4.91
C ASP A 127 16.83 -18.21 -4.53
N MET A 128 17.04 -17.25 -3.61
CA MET A 128 18.35 -16.99 -3.04
C MET A 128 18.66 -18.07 -2.00
N ASP A 129 19.27 -19.14 -2.41
CA ASP A 129 19.63 -20.30 -1.58
C ASP A 129 21.07 -20.27 -1.05
N GLN A 130 21.89 -19.32 -1.54
CA GLN A 130 23.27 -19.09 -1.11
C GLN A 130 23.45 -17.62 -0.69
N PRO A 131 22.96 -17.22 0.49
CA PRO A 131 23.14 -15.84 0.96
C PRO A 131 24.64 -15.54 1.21
N SER A 132 25.02 -14.29 1.09
CA SER A 132 26.35 -13.81 1.46
C SER A 132 26.70 -14.21 2.90
N GLN A 133 27.97 -14.48 3.17
CA GLN A 133 28.44 -14.89 4.51
C GLN A 133 29.46 -13.89 5.07
N GLY A 134 29.25 -13.50 6.34
CA GLY A 134 30.11 -12.52 7.02
C GLY A 134 29.60 -11.07 6.87
N GLU A 135 30.24 -10.16 7.60
CA GLU A 135 29.77 -8.76 7.71
C GLU A 135 30.04 -7.93 6.45
N LEU A 136 31.11 -8.22 5.73
CA LEU A 136 31.57 -7.41 4.59
C LEU A 136 31.26 -8.05 3.23
N ALA A 137 30.88 -9.32 3.22
CA ALA A 137 30.57 -10.00 1.96
C ALA A 137 29.18 -9.61 1.46
N THR A 138 29.09 -9.23 0.19
CA THR A 138 27.82 -8.83 -0.44
C THR A 138 27.44 -9.72 -1.63
N GLU A 139 28.29 -10.68 -2.01
CA GLU A 139 27.98 -11.62 -3.10
C GLU A 139 27.11 -12.76 -2.58
N ALA A 140 25.99 -12.97 -3.24
CA ALA A 140 25.05 -14.06 -2.97
C ALA A 140 24.78 -14.88 -4.25
N GLY A 141 24.38 -16.14 -4.08
CA GLY A 141 23.97 -17.02 -5.16
C GLY A 141 22.47 -17.20 -5.20
N VAL A 142 21.92 -17.14 -6.41
CA VAL A 142 20.49 -17.29 -6.67
C VAL A 142 20.28 -18.43 -7.65
N ALA A 143 19.59 -19.48 -7.21
CA ALA A 143 19.12 -20.56 -8.06
C ALA A 143 17.93 -20.07 -8.90
N TYR A 144 17.94 -20.29 -10.21
CA TYR A 144 16.84 -19.91 -11.08
C TYR A 144 16.22 -21.07 -11.84
N ASN A 145 14.94 -20.94 -12.15
CA ASN A 145 14.23 -21.93 -12.95
C ASN A 145 14.68 -21.90 -14.40
N ASN A 146 15.39 -22.91 -14.84
CA ASN A 146 15.76 -23.10 -16.25
C ASN A 146 14.65 -23.74 -17.09
N PHE A 147 13.50 -24.06 -16.48
CA PHE A 147 12.33 -24.74 -17.07
C PHE A 147 12.63 -26.13 -17.63
N LEU A 148 13.74 -26.74 -17.23
CA LEU A 148 14.07 -28.14 -17.53
C LEU A 148 13.60 -29.03 -16.40
N LYS A 149 13.19 -30.27 -16.75
CA LYS A 149 12.79 -31.31 -15.78
C LYS A 149 14.02 -31.90 -15.10
N GLY A 150 13.99 -31.97 -13.77
CA GLY A 150 15.03 -32.61 -12.95
C GLY A 150 16.35 -31.84 -12.88
N GLY A 151 17.32 -32.38 -12.16
CA GLY A 151 18.65 -31.81 -11.99
C GLY A 151 18.73 -30.60 -11.04
N ASN A 152 19.97 -30.22 -10.71
CA ASN A 152 20.24 -29.02 -9.93
C ASN A 152 19.91 -27.76 -10.75
N LYS A 153 19.31 -26.77 -10.09
CA LYS A 153 19.03 -25.49 -10.74
C LYS A 153 20.33 -24.70 -10.91
N PRO A 154 20.51 -24.00 -12.05
CA PRO A 154 21.68 -23.15 -12.26
C PRO A 154 21.62 -21.93 -11.36
N HIS A 155 22.79 -21.38 -11.01
CA HIS A 155 22.95 -20.23 -10.15
C HIS A 155 23.46 -19.01 -10.91
N ILE A 156 23.06 -17.84 -10.41
CA ILE A 156 23.58 -16.53 -10.81
C ILE A 156 24.14 -15.87 -9.56
N LYS A 157 25.24 -15.14 -9.72
CA LYS A 157 25.79 -14.28 -8.69
C LYS A 157 25.09 -12.92 -8.71
N VAL A 158 24.66 -12.46 -7.55
CA VAL A 158 24.00 -11.15 -7.34
C VAL A 158 24.63 -10.46 -6.14
N THR A 159 24.34 -9.18 -5.95
CA THR A 159 24.64 -8.50 -4.69
C THR A 159 23.44 -8.54 -3.74
N ASP A 160 23.68 -8.75 -2.47
CA ASP A 160 22.66 -8.71 -1.42
C ASP A 160 22.28 -7.28 -1.00
N GLN A 161 22.91 -6.28 -1.63
CA GLN A 161 22.65 -4.86 -1.38
C GLN A 161 21.54 -4.27 -2.24
N MET A 162 20.96 -5.06 -3.14
CA MET A 162 19.81 -4.69 -3.99
C MET A 162 18.85 -5.87 -4.08
N ALA A 163 17.55 -5.59 -4.21
CA ALA A 163 16.56 -6.62 -4.47
C ALA A 163 16.94 -7.48 -5.69
N VAL A 164 16.82 -8.80 -5.57
CA VAL A 164 17.22 -9.75 -6.62
C VAL A 164 16.41 -9.53 -7.89
N PHE A 165 15.08 -9.32 -7.77
CA PHE A 165 14.25 -9.07 -8.96
C PHE A 165 14.69 -7.81 -9.74
N ALA A 166 15.32 -6.84 -9.08
CA ALA A 166 15.88 -5.66 -9.76
C ALA A 166 17.21 -5.96 -10.49
N GLN A 167 17.85 -7.08 -10.19
CA GLN A 167 19.09 -7.52 -10.82
C GLN A 167 18.87 -8.59 -11.91
N LEU A 168 17.70 -9.25 -11.90
CA LEU A 168 17.32 -10.28 -12.87
C LEU A 168 16.42 -9.76 -14.00
N ASP A 169 16.42 -8.47 -14.25
CA ASP A 169 15.60 -7.79 -15.27
C ASP A 169 16.18 -7.89 -16.70
N SER A 170 17.37 -8.46 -16.87
CA SER A 170 18.06 -8.61 -18.17
C SER A 170 18.18 -10.05 -18.60
N PRO A 171 17.87 -10.39 -19.88
CA PRO A 171 18.15 -11.72 -20.45
C PRO A 171 19.62 -12.13 -20.38
N ALA A 172 20.55 -11.16 -20.40
CA ALA A 172 21.99 -11.41 -20.36
C ALA A 172 22.48 -12.01 -19.03
N SER A 173 21.67 -11.89 -17.96
CA SER A 173 21.98 -12.49 -16.65
C SER A 173 21.93 -14.03 -16.66
N PHE A 174 21.30 -14.64 -17.68
CA PHE A 174 21.03 -16.08 -17.73
C PHE A 174 21.89 -16.79 -18.79
N HIS A 175 22.19 -18.07 -18.55
CA HIS A 175 22.96 -18.86 -19.49
C HIS A 175 22.29 -18.92 -20.89
N ALA A 176 23.09 -18.81 -21.96
CA ALA A 176 22.61 -18.70 -23.35
C ALA A 176 21.69 -19.86 -23.79
N ASN A 177 21.89 -21.06 -23.25
CA ASN A 177 21.07 -22.23 -23.54
C ASN A 177 19.72 -22.26 -22.82
N HIS A 178 19.49 -21.38 -21.85
CA HIS A 178 18.25 -21.33 -21.07
C HIS A 178 17.28 -20.27 -21.62
N ARG A 179 16.94 -20.38 -22.93
CA ARG A 179 16.14 -19.37 -23.64
C ARG A 179 14.82 -19.01 -22.96
N LYS A 180 14.13 -20.00 -22.35
CA LYS A 180 12.89 -19.76 -21.66
C LYS A 180 13.12 -18.95 -20.38
N ALA A 181 14.17 -19.20 -19.62
CA ALA A 181 14.56 -18.39 -18.47
C ALA A 181 14.89 -16.96 -18.85
N GLN A 182 15.63 -16.76 -19.97
CA GLN A 182 15.95 -15.43 -20.50
C GLN A 182 14.71 -14.60 -20.90
N GLN A 183 13.61 -15.26 -21.25
CA GLN A 183 12.35 -14.59 -21.62
C GLN A 183 11.44 -14.36 -20.43
N GLU A 184 11.16 -15.42 -19.63
CA GLU A 184 10.15 -15.38 -18.59
C GLU A 184 10.61 -14.64 -17.33
N ILE A 185 11.83 -14.89 -16.85
CA ILE A 185 12.29 -14.31 -15.58
C ILE A 185 12.39 -12.78 -15.67
N PRO A 186 13.07 -12.20 -16.67
CA PRO A 186 13.13 -10.73 -16.80
C PRO A 186 11.76 -10.08 -16.98
N LYS A 187 10.84 -10.76 -17.69
CA LYS A 187 9.47 -10.27 -17.88
C LYS A 187 8.73 -10.12 -16.56
N VAL A 188 8.76 -11.16 -15.71
CA VAL A 188 8.11 -11.15 -14.40
C VAL A 188 8.82 -10.16 -13.47
N CYS A 189 10.15 -10.16 -13.42
CA CYS A 189 10.94 -9.24 -12.60
C CYS A 189 10.63 -7.77 -12.93
N LYS A 190 10.58 -7.40 -14.21
CA LYS A 190 10.18 -6.06 -14.66
C LYS A 190 8.75 -5.70 -14.27
N ALA A 191 7.83 -6.65 -14.37
CA ALA A 191 6.44 -6.43 -13.96
C ALA A 191 6.33 -6.14 -12.45
N TYR A 192 7.04 -6.88 -11.61
CA TYR A 192 7.10 -6.61 -10.17
C TYR A 192 7.77 -5.28 -9.86
N GLN A 193 8.89 -5.00 -10.54
CA GLN A 193 9.59 -3.73 -10.39
C GLN A 193 8.69 -2.55 -10.75
N ALA A 194 8.01 -2.61 -11.90
CA ALA A 194 7.09 -1.57 -12.33
C ALA A 194 5.90 -1.42 -11.37
N LEU A 195 5.31 -2.54 -10.91
CA LEU A 195 4.17 -2.53 -10.00
C LEU A 195 4.53 -1.89 -8.66
N LEU A 196 5.64 -2.29 -8.06
CA LEU A 196 6.05 -1.85 -6.73
C LEU A 196 6.67 -0.44 -6.73
N SER A 197 7.47 -0.08 -7.76
CA SER A 197 8.05 1.27 -7.87
C SER A 197 7.03 2.35 -8.24
N ASN A 198 5.89 1.98 -8.80
CA ASN A 198 4.80 2.91 -9.14
C ASN A 198 3.78 3.11 -8.00
N VAL A 199 4.00 2.54 -6.82
CA VAL A 199 3.15 2.86 -5.66
C VAL A 199 3.29 4.34 -5.32
N LEU A 200 2.17 5.06 -5.33
CA LEU A 200 2.14 6.47 -4.95
C LEU A 200 1.76 6.58 -3.47
N PHE A 201 2.65 7.10 -2.66
CA PHE A 201 2.37 7.44 -1.26
C PHE A 201 2.05 8.91 -1.16
N LEU A 202 0.78 9.24 -0.99
CA LEU A 202 0.27 10.60 -0.93
C LEU A 202 0.06 11.04 0.52
N ASP A 203 0.84 12.01 0.94
CA ASP A 203 0.70 12.77 2.18
C ASP A 203 0.79 14.27 1.83
N PRO A 204 -0.31 14.89 1.37
CA PRO A 204 -0.28 16.22 0.80
C PRO A 204 0.12 17.29 1.82
N VAL A 205 1.09 18.11 1.47
CA VAL A 205 1.56 19.25 2.26
C VAL A 205 1.07 20.57 1.63
N PRO A 206 -0.06 21.16 2.04
CA PRO A 206 -0.66 22.32 1.40
C PRO A 206 0.28 23.50 1.20
N ALA A 207 1.21 23.71 2.14
CA ALA A 207 2.20 24.78 2.04
C ALA A 207 3.12 24.64 0.80
N ARG A 208 3.37 23.41 0.33
CA ARG A 208 4.18 23.11 -0.86
C ARG A 208 3.37 23.16 -2.16
N MET A 209 2.05 23.04 -2.08
CA MET A 209 1.15 23.00 -3.23
C MET A 209 0.74 24.38 -3.74
N ARG A 210 1.06 25.45 -2.99
CA ARG A 210 0.65 26.84 -3.27
C ARG A 210 1.52 27.53 -4.30
N ASP A 211 2.62 26.93 -4.69
CA ASP A 211 3.61 27.55 -5.54
C ASP A 211 3.53 27.07 -7.00
N PHE A 212 4.30 27.71 -7.86
CA PHE A 212 4.47 27.25 -9.23
C PHE A 212 5.17 25.89 -9.28
N SER A 213 4.81 25.05 -10.27
CA SER A 213 5.51 23.80 -10.55
C SER A 213 5.87 23.68 -12.02
N PHE A 214 6.96 22.95 -12.31
CA PHE A 214 7.50 22.81 -13.67
C PHE A 214 6.58 21.96 -14.55
N LEU A 215 6.29 22.45 -15.76
CA LEU A 215 5.42 21.76 -16.74
C LEU A 215 5.91 20.35 -17.12
N ALA A 216 7.19 20.06 -16.95
CA ALA A 216 7.75 18.75 -17.23
C ALA A 216 7.35 17.66 -16.23
N ASP A 217 6.87 18.02 -15.04
CA ASP A 217 6.50 17.11 -13.98
C ASP A 217 5.14 16.45 -14.29
N LYS A 218 5.18 15.20 -14.75
CA LYS A 218 3.97 14.44 -15.12
C LYS A 218 3.46 13.53 -14.02
N ARG A 219 4.27 13.18 -13.03
CA ARG A 219 3.89 12.33 -11.89
C ARG A 219 3.74 13.18 -10.64
N LEU A 220 2.66 12.94 -9.92
CA LEU A 220 2.44 13.66 -8.65
C LEU A 220 3.47 13.21 -7.62
N GLY A 221 4.14 14.17 -6.99
CA GLY A 221 4.98 13.94 -5.81
C GLY A 221 4.14 13.59 -4.59
N GLY A 222 4.69 12.81 -3.67
CA GLY A 222 3.96 12.36 -2.48
C GLY A 222 3.46 13.51 -1.59
N ASP A 223 4.17 14.64 -1.56
CA ASP A 223 3.82 15.85 -0.82
C ASP A 223 2.92 16.83 -1.63
N GLY A 224 2.68 16.54 -2.90
CA GLY A 224 1.88 17.35 -3.80
C GLY A 224 2.55 18.63 -4.29
N ALA A 225 3.86 18.84 -4.09
CA ALA A 225 4.56 20.07 -4.47
C ALA A 225 4.40 20.45 -5.96
N ASN A 226 4.25 19.45 -6.83
CA ASN A 226 4.04 19.64 -8.27
C ASN A 226 2.57 19.52 -8.72
N LEU A 227 1.62 19.77 -7.80
CA LEU A 227 0.19 19.65 -8.07
C LEU A 227 -0.26 20.43 -9.30
N SER A 228 0.15 21.70 -9.42
CA SER A 228 -0.26 22.58 -10.52
C SER A 228 0.13 22.03 -11.90
N SER A 229 1.31 21.46 -12.02
CA SER A 229 1.80 20.84 -13.25
C SER A 229 0.97 19.59 -13.63
N VAL A 230 0.73 18.70 -12.67
CA VAL A 230 -0.05 17.48 -12.93
C VAL A 230 -1.50 17.82 -13.31
N LEU A 231 -2.13 18.75 -12.61
CA LEU A 231 -3.48 19.23 -12.96
C LEU A 231 -3.50 19.88 -14.35
N TYR A 232 -2.46 20.61 -14.73
CA TYR A 232 -2.35 21.19 -16.06
C TYR A 232 -2.33 20.11 -17.14
N GLN A 233 -1.55 19.05 -16.96
CA GLN A 233 -1.50 17.94 -17.91
C GLN A 233 -2.86 17.26 -18.05
N LEU A 234 -3.50 16.88 -16.92
CA LEU A 234 -4.84 16.26 -16.90
C LEU A 234 -5.90 17.14 -17.57
N TRP A 235 -5.80 18.47 -17.39
CA TRP A 235 -6.73 19.41 -17.98
C TRP A 235 -6.55 19.59 -19.48
N CYS A 236 -5.30 19.64 -19.97
CA CYS A 236 -4.97 19.84 -21.36
C CYS A 236 -5.16 18.57 -22.22
N GLU A 237 -4.93 17.37 -21.67
CA GLU A 237 -5.17 16.09 -22.36
C GLU A 237 -6.66 15.85 -22.64
N GLY A 238 -7.56 16.53 -21.95
CA GLY A 238 -9.00 16.62 -22.24
C GLY A 238 -9.83 15.41 -21.84
N GLU A 239 -9.31 14.19 -21.97
CA GLU A 239 -10.06 12.94 -21.70
C GLU A 239 -10.52 12.83 -20.23
N LEU A 240 -9.67 13.26 -19.29
CA LEU A 240 -9.92 13.19 -17.85
C LEU A 240 -10.51 14.48 -17.25
N ARG A 241 -10.73 15.52 -18.07
CA ARG A 241 -11.22 16.83 -17.63
C ARG A 241 -12.55 16.75 -16.89
N GLY A 242 -13.50 15.96 -17.42
CA GLY A 242 -14.82 15.78 -16.80
C GLY A 242 -14.74 15.10 -15.43
N GLU A 243 -13.84 14.16 -15.28
CA GLU A 243 -13.60 13.45 -14.03
C GLU A 243 -12.92 14.34 -13.00
N LEU A 244 -11.93 15.12 -13.42
CA LEU A 244 -11.26 16.10 -12.59
C LEU A 244 -12.27 17.14 -12.06
N LEU A 245 -13.14 17.68 -12.91
CA LEU A 245 -14.24 18.54 -12.50
C LEU A 245 -15.17 17.90 -11.48
N SER A 246 -15.52 16.62 -11.70
CA SER A 246 -16.38 15.89 -10.78
C SER A 246 -15.75 15.71 -9.38
N PHE A 247 -14.44 15.53 -9.28
CA PHE A 247 -13.74 15.57 -7.99
C PHE A 247 -13.78 16.94 -7.36
N ILE A 248 -13.52 17.99 -8.12
CA ILE A 248 -13.49 19.37 -7.66
C ILE A 248 -14.87 19.82 -7.16
N GLN A 249 -15.92 19.42 -7.84
CA GLN A 249 -17.31 19.71 -7.45
C GLN A 249 -17.74 18.94 -6.19
N SER A 250 -16.94 17.99 -5.71
CA SER A 250 -17.12 17.38 -4.39
C SER A 250 -16.71 18.28 -3.24
N LEU A 251 -16.03 19.41 -3.52
CA LEU A 251 -15.64 20.39 -2.50
C LEU A 251 -16.89 21.10 -1.92
N PRO A 252 -16.90 21.38 -0.61
CA PRO A 252 -18.03 22.07 0.01
C PRO A 252 -18.09 23.55 -0.41
N GLU A 253 -19.31 24.06 -0.51
CA GLU A 253 -19.61 25.52 -0.49
C GLU A 253 -19.08 26.36 -1.66
N GLN A 254 -18.62 25.74 -2.75
CA GLN A 254 -18.05 26.47 -3.87
C GLN A 254 -18.70 26.04 -5.19
N ASP A 255 -19.24 27.00 -5.91
CA ASP A 255 -19.71 26.79 -7.28
C ASP A 255 -18.50 26.77 -8.25
N ILE A 256 -17.66 25.74 -8.11
CA ILE A 256 -16.48 25.58 -8.96
C ILE A 256 -16.92 25.13 -10.33
N THR A 257 -16.63 25.95 -11.32
CA THR A 257 -17.02 25.70 -12.72
C THR A 257 -15.85 25.26 -13.59
N GLY A 258 -14.60 25.39 -13.12
CA GLY A 258 -13.44 24.98 -13.90
C GLY A 258 -12.09 25.28 -13.27
N LEU A 259 -11.07 24.96 -14.04
CA LEU A 259 -9.67 25.28 -13.76
C LEU A 259 -9.13 26.23 -14.84
N ASP A 260 -8.24 27.10 -14.44
CA ASP A 260 -7.36 27.88 -15.30
C ASP A 260 -5.92 27.81 -14.78
N PHE A 261 -4.96 28.32 -15.55
CA PHE A 261 -3.55 28.16 -15.19
C PHE A 261 -2.77 29.44 -15.53
N LEU A 262 -2.09 29.97 -14.53
CA LEU A 262 -1.06 30.99 -14.73
C LEU A 262 0.21 30.32 -15.26
N LYS A 263 0.76 30.86 -16.34
CA LYS A 263 2.04 30.40 -16.91
C LYS A 263 3.13 31.37 -16.48
N GLY A 264 4.11 30.87 -15.80
CA GLY A 264 5.30 31.65 -15.43
C GLY A 264 6.37 31.65 -16.52
N PRO A 265 7.35 32.55 -16.42
CA PRO A 265 8.36 32.78 -17.46
C PRO A 265 9.39 31.66 -17.61
N ARG A 266 9.44 30.70 -16.66
CA ARG A 266 10.42 29.61 -16.62
C ARG A 266 9.87 28.26 -17.07
N GLY A 267 8.70 28.24 -17.74
CA GLY A 267 8.04 27.00 -18.12
C GLY A 267 7.39 26.30 -16.92
N ASP A 268 6.93 27.08 -15.99
CA ASP A 268 6.22 26.70 -14.78
C ASP A 268 4.74 27.14 -14.85
N VAL A 269 3.90 26.52 -14.04
CA VAL A 269 2.46 26.80 -13.97
C VAL A 269 1.97 26.81 -12.54
N MET A 270 0.93 27.63 -12.29
CA MET A 270 0.14 27.63 -11.06
C MET A 270 -1.33 27.44 -11.39
N VAL A 271 -2.00 26.51 -10.73
CA VAL A 271 -3.43 26.26 -10.90
C VAL A 271 -4.27 27.41 -10.29
N GLN A 272 -5.35 27.75 -10.98
CA GLN A 272 -6.40 28.64 -10.51
C GLN A 272 -7.73 27.90 -10.55
N LEU A 273 -8.53 28.01 -9.49
CA LEU A 273 -9.92 27.60 -9.48
C LEU A 273 -10.82 28.72 -10.01
N ILE A 274 -11.77 28.35 -10.86
CA ILE A 274 -12.82 29.26 -11.34
C ILE A 274 -14.07 28.99 -10.52
N GLU A 275 -14.47 29.93 -9.68
CA GLU A 275 -15.71 29.92 -8.90
C GLU A 275 -16.68 30.93 -9.49
N THR A 276 -17.98 30.57 -9.51
CA THR A 276 -19.01 31.43 -10.06
C THR A 276 -19.97 31.86 -8.97
N PHE A 277 -19.92 33.13 -8.62
CA PHE A 277 -20.84 33.76 -7.65
C PHE A 277 -21.84 34.66 -8.38
N SER A 278 -23.12 34.42 -8.23
CA SER A 278 -24.19 35.18 -8.88
C SER A 278 -23.97 35.40 -10.39
N GLY A 279 -23.46 34.38 -11.08
CA GLY A 279 -23.18 34.41 -12.51
C GLY A 279 -21.85 35.07 -12.90
N THR A 280 -21.07 35.59 -11.95
CA THR A 280 -19.77 36.23 -12.21
C THR A 280 -18.62 35.27 -11.88
N PRO A 281 -17.82 34.84 -12.87
CA PRO A 281 -16.68 33.97 -12.63
C PRO A 281 -15.52 34.73 -11.96
N ARG A 282 -14.95 34.12 -10.93
CA ARG A 282 -13.75 34.63 -10.24
C ARG A 282 -12.67 33.55 -10.25
N ARG A 283 -11.41 33.93 -10.42
CA ARG A 283 -10.25 33.07 -10.40
C ARG A 283 -9.52 33.20 -9.08
N PHE A 284 -9.25 32.05 -8.44
CA PHE A 284 -8.51 31.98 -7.19
C PHE A 284 -7.25 31.15 -7.41
N GLU A 285 -6.09 31.73 -7.20
CA GLU A 285 -4.79 31.10 -7.33
C GLU A 285 -4.59 30.07 -6.23
N ALA A 286 -3.78 29.02 -6.51
CA ALA A 286 -3.40 28.00 -5.54
C ALA A 286 -2.92 28.61 -4.21
N ALA A 287 -2.22 29.73 -4.27
CA ALA A 287 -1.73 30.45 -3.09
C ALA A 287 -2.85 30.86 -2.12
N LEU A 288 -4.07 31.10 -2.61
CA LEU A 288 -5.23 31.55 -1.85
C LEU A 288 -6.19 30.46 -1.46
N LEU A 289 -6.01 29.24 -1.97
CA LEU A 289 -6.91 28.12 -1.70
C LEU A 289 -6.77 27.60 -0.26
N SER A 290 -7.85 27.07 0.27
CA SER A 290 -7.84 26.41 1.58
C SER A 290 -7.00 25.12 1.55
N ASP A 291 -6.50 24.69 2.70
CA ASP A 291 -5.77 23.44 2.82
C ASP A 291 -6.61 22.23 2.39
N GLY A 292 -7.90 22.24 2.77
CA GLY A 292 -8.83 21.17 2.36
C GLY A 292 -9.02 21.10 0.85
N THR A 293 -9.19 22.27 0.18
CA THR A 293 -9.29 22.35 -1.28
C THR A 293 -8.05 21.78 -1.95
N LEU A 294 -6.86 22.20 -1.52
CA LEU A 294 -5.60 21.69 -2.07
C LEU A 294 -5.44 20.18 -1.88
N ARG A 295 -5.82 19.64 -0.71
CA ARG A 295 -5.78 18.19 -0.46
C ARG A 295 -6.71 17.40 -1.37
N VAL A 296 -7.95 17.86 -1.59
CA VAL A 296 -8.88 17.21 -2.53
C VAL A 296 -8.35 17.29 -3.97
N LEU A 297 -7.77 18.41 -4.38
CA LEU A 297 -7.09 18.53 -5.68
C LEU A 297 -5.93 17.56 -5.82
N ALA A 298 -5.12 17.37 -4.76
CA ALA A 298 -4.03 16.39 -4.77
C ALA A 298 -4.53 14.95 -4.85
N ILE A 299 -5.62 14.61 -4.14
CA ILE A 299 -6.28 13.31 -4.26
C ILE A 299 -6.80 13.08 -5.68
N ALA A 300 -7.47 14.06 -6.28
CA ALA A 300 -7.95 13.98 -7.66
C ALA A 300 -6.78 13.78 -8.64
N ALA A 301 -5.71 14.57 -8.49
CA ALA A 301 -4.50 14.45 -9.31
C ALA A 301 -3.84 13.07 -9.15
N ALA A 302 -3.73 12.55 -7.92
CA ALA A 302 -3.19 11.22 -7.64
C ALA A 302 -4.02 10.12 -8.33
N MET A 303 -5.34 10.14 -8.14
CA MET A 303 -6.25 9.14 -8.70
C MET A 303 -6.27 9.14 -10.23
N LEU A 304 -6.13 10.32 -10.84
CA LEU A 304 -6.25 10.47 -12.29
C LEU A 304 -4.90 10.34 -13.02
N SER A 305 -3.76 10.64 -12.37
CA SER A 305 -2.42 10.52 -12.97
C SER A 305 -1.72 9.19 -12.68
N ALA A 306 -2.18 8.41 -11.69
CA ALA A 306 -1.57 7.13 -11.36
C ALA A 306 -1.69 6.15 -12.55
N PRO A 307 -0.66 5.34 -12.85
CA PRO A 307 -0.74 4.31 -13.87
C PRO A 307 -1.84 3.29 -13.56
N GLU A 308 -2.54 2.80 -14.58
CA GLU A 308 -3.53 1.74 -14.40
C GLU A 308 -2.93 0.50 -13.74
N GLY A 309 -3.68 -0.14 -12.86
CA GLY A 309 -3.25 -1.32 -12.10
C GLY A 309 -2.32 -1.01 -10.93
N SER A 310 -1.94 0.26 -10.69
CA SER A 310 -1.06 0.64 -9.58
C SER A 310 -1.79 0.79 -8.24
N LEU A 311 -1.02 0.93 -7.16
CA LEU A 311 -1.50 1.20 -5.82
C LEU A 311 -1.30 2.68 -5.47
N VAL A 312 -2.36 3.33 -4.99
CA VAL A 312 -2.32 4.68 -4.41
C VAL A 312 -2.57 4.55 -2.92
N VAL A 313 -1.63 5.01 -2.12
CA VAL A 313 -1.71 5.06 -0.65
C VAL A 313 -1.97 6.51 -0.25
N ILE A 314 -3.06 6.76 0.47
CA ILE A 314 -3.42 8.11 0.96
C ILE A 314 -3.40 8.07 2.48
N GLU A 315 -2.44 8.78 3.07
CA GLU A 315 -2.31 8.88 4.52
C GLU A 315 -3.23 9.96 5.07
N GLU A 316 -3.91 9.64 6.18
CA GLU A 316 -4.77 10.57 6.93
C GLU A 316 -5.74 11.36 6.03
N ILE A 317 -6.55 10.63 5.25
CA ILE A 317 -7.50 11.23 4.28
C ILE A 317 -8.46 12.22 4.93
N ASP A 318 -8.71 12.10 6.23
CA ASP A 318 -9.58 12.99 7.01
C ASP A 318 -9.00 14.37 7.25
N ASN A 319 -7.69 14.58 7.05
CA ASN A 319 -7.07 15.89 7.20
C ASN A 319 -7.62 16.88 6.18
N GLY A 320 -8.39 17.87 6.66
CA GLY A 320 -8.94 18.95 5.84
C GLY A 320 -10.17 18.60 5.00
N VAL A 321 -10.71 17.38 5.13
CA VAL A 321 -11.98 16.98 4.50
C VAL A 321 -13.13 17.18 5.47
N HIS A 322 -14.12 18.01 5.08
CA HIS A 322 -15.29 18.22 5.93
C HIS A 322 -16.16 16.92 5.99
N PRO A 323 -16.62 16.48 7.16
CA PRO A 323 -17.39 15.24 7.32
C PRO A 323 -18.60 15.13 6.39
N SER A 324 -19.31 16.25 6.12
CA SER A 324 -20.48 16.26 5.22
C SER A 324 -20.15 15.87 3.77
N ARG A 325 -18.89 15.90 3.36
CA ARG A 325 -18.42 15.57 2.01
C ARG A 325 -17.65 14.27 1.94
N ALA A 326 -17.35 13.67 3.09
CA ALA A 326 -16.56 12.45 3.17
C ALA A 326 -17.14 11.32 2.30
N ARG A 327 -18.47 11.08 2.37
CA ARG A 327 -19.15 10.05 1.57
C ARG A 327 -18.94 10.28 0.08
N HIS A 328 -19.21 11.49 -0.39
CA HIS A 328 -19.10 11.80 -1.82
C HIS A 328 -17.66 11.65 -2.34
N LEU A 329 -16.66 12.11 -1.56
CA LEU A 329 -15.25 11.94 -1.91
C LEU A 329 -14.86 10.45 -1.97
N LEU A 330 -15.27 9.64 -0.99
CA LEU A 330 -14.96 8.22 -0.93
C LEU A 330 -15.63 7.43 -2.06
N GLU A 331 -16.88 7.74 -2.40
CA GLU A 331 -17.59 7.17 -3.54
C GLU A 331 -16.88 7.50 -4.87
N ARG A 332 -16.37 8.74 -5.02
CA ARG A 332 -15.58 9.13 -6.20
C ARG A 332 -14.25 8.39 -6.29
N ILE A 333 -13.52 8.31 -5.17
CA ILE A 333 -12.27 7.54 -5.11
C ILE A 333 -12.53 6.09 -5.52
N GLN A 334 -13.56 5.44 -4.97
CA GLN A 334 -13.90 4.07 -5.29
C GLN A 334 -14.28 3.90 -6.77
N ALA A 335 -15.14 4.76 -7.31
CA ALA A 335 -15.57 4.70 -8.70
C ALA A 335 -14.39 4.86 -9.69
N VAL A 336 -13.47 5.77 -9.42
CA VAL A 336 -12.27 5.94 -10.25
C VAL A 336 -11.32 4.76 -10.08
N ALA A 337 -11.16 4.22 -8.86
CA ALA A 337 -10.34 3.05 -8.61
C ALA A 337 -10.86 1.83 -9.38
N GLU A 338 -12.18 1.56 -9.33
CA GLU A 338 -12.81 0.46 -10.08
C GLU A 338 -12.62 0.63 -11.60
N ARG A 339 -12.88 1.82 -12.15
CA ARG A 339 -12.79 2.08 -13.58
C ARG A 339 -11.37 2.01 -14.13
N ARG A 340 -10.39 2.58 -13.40
CA ARG A 340 -8.97 2.62 -13.79
C ARG A 340 -8.19 1.42 -13.27
N ASN A 341 -8.88 0.44 -12.71
CA ASN A 341 -8.26 -0.76 -12.14
C ASN A 341 -7.18 -0.46 -11.10
N LEU A 342 -7.31 0.64 -10.34
CA LEU A 342 -6.38 1.00 -9.28
C LEU A 342 -6.71 0.21 -8.00
N ARG A 343 -5.71 0.09 -7.14
CA ARG A 343 -5.88 -0.25 -5.73
C ARG A 343 -5.65 1.01 -4.91
N VAL A 344 -6.53 1.28 -3.97
CA VAL A 344 -6.41 2.44 -3.08
C VAL A 344 -6.36 1.96 -1.64
N LEU A 345 -5.34 2.38 -0.93
CA LEU A 345 -5.19 2.15 0.50
C LEU A 345 -5.31 3.49 1.21
N LEU A 346 -6.37 3.66 1.98
CA LEU A 346 -6.57 4.86 2.80
C LEU A 346 -6.21 4.56 4.25
N SER A 347 -5.60 5.52 4.95
CA SER A 347 -5.56 5.50 6.41
C SER A 347 -6.39 6.62 7.01
N THR A 348 -7.10 6.32 8.08
CA THR A 348 -7.87 7.31 8.86
C THR A 348 -7.99 6.88 10.32
N HIS A 349 -8.23 7.82 11.18
CA HIS A 349 -8.61 7.63 12.56
C HIS A 349 -9.92 8.37 12.90
N ASN A 350 -10.57 8.97 11.91
CA ASN A 350 -11.77 9.80 12.10
C ASN A 350 -13.05 8.95 11.95
N PRO A 351 -13.88 8.86 13.01
CA PRO A 351 -15.12 8.10 12.98
C PRO A 351 -16.09 8.54 11.88
N ALA A 352 -16.17 9.85 11.60
CA ALA A 352 -17.05 10.37 10.56
C ALA A 352 -16.65 9.90 9.16
N MET A 353 -15.37 9.68 8.91
CA MET A 353 -14.89 9.08 7.66
C MET A 353 -15.32 7.61 7.55
N LEU A 354 -15.35 6.89 8.67
CA LEU A 354 -15.78 5.48 8.70
C LEU A 354 -17.27 5.35 8.43
N ASP A 355 -18.09 6.25 8.98
CA ASP A 355 -19.53 6.27 8.74
C ASP A 355 -19.90 6.73 7.31
N ALA A 356 -18.95 7.38 6.65
CA ALA A 356 -19.08 7.82 5.26
C ALA A 356 -18.60 6.79 4.24
N LEU A 357 -18.06 5.63 4.66
CA LEU A 357 -17.56 4.61 3.74
C LEU A 357 -18.70 4.07 2.86
N PRO A 358 -18.43 3.86 1.56
CA PRO A 358 -19.32 3.10 0.70
C PRO A 358 -19.50 1.67 1.23
N ASP A 359 -20.71 1.13 1.19
CA ASP A 359 -21.04 -0.20 1.72
C ASP A 359 -20.13 -1.31 1.17
N LYS A 360 -19.76 -1.20 -0.10
CA LYS A 360 -18.85 -2.14 -0.76
C LYS A 360 -17.43 -2.15 -0.18
N ALA A 361 -16.99 -1.05 0.45
CA ALA A 361 -15.65 -0.94 1.03
C ALA A 361 -15.59 -1.44 2.49
N VAL A 362 -16.73 -1.56 3.18
CA VAL A 362 -16.77 -2.00 4.59
C VAL A 362 -16.11 -3.37 4.81
N PRO A 363 -16.31 -4.39 3.97
CA PRO A 363 -15.62 -5.68 4.12
C PRO A 363 -14.10 -5.60 3.96
N ASP A 364 -13.58 -4.57 3.28
CA ASP A 364 -12.15 -4.34 3.02
C ASP A 364 -11.51 -3.38 4.04
N VAL A 365 -12.23 -3.06 5.11
CA VAL A 365 -11.65 -2.34 6.25
C VAL A 365 -10.70 -3.27 7.01
N VAL A 366 -9.48 -2.80 7.23
CA VAL A 366 -8.45 -3.49 8.00
C VAL A 366 -8.22 -2.76 9.32
N PHE A 367 -8.50 -3.45 10.41
CA PHE A 367 -8.30 -2.93 11.75
C PHE A 367 -6.91 -3.29 12.26
N CYS A 368 -6.12 -2.25 12.59
CA CYS A 368 -4.81 -2.37 13.21
C CYS A 368 -4.93 -2.15 14.71
N TYR A 369 -4.50 -3.10 15.51
CA TYR A 369 -4.58 -3.04 16.96
C TYR A 369 -3.32 -3.59 17.64
N ARG A 370 -3.14 -3.28 18.90
CA ARG A 370 -2.11 -3.88 19.76
C ARG A 370 -2.68 -5.07 20.51
N ASP A 371 -2.01 -6.21 20.39
CA ASP A 371 -2.28 -7.38 21.23
C ASP A 371 -2.00 -7.03 22.70
N THR A 372 -2.95 -7.32 23.58
CA THR A 372 -2.88 -6.94 25.01
C THR A 372 -1.85 -7.73 25.79
N ARG A 373 -1.45 -8.92 25.31
CA ARG A 373 -0.50 -9.81 25.99
C ARG A 373 0.94 -9.56 25.55
N SER A 374 1.16 -9.48 24.25
CA SER A 374 2.51 -9.31 23.67
C SER A 374 2.88 -7.86 23.41
N GLY A 375 1.88 -6.97 23.30
CA GLY A 375 2.09 -5.58 22.89
C GLY A 375 2.40 -5.40 21.42
N ASP A 376 2.30 -6.47 20.61
CA ASP A 376 2.59 -6.44 19.18
C ASP A 376 1.41 -5.91 18.39
N SER A 377 1.71 -5.31 17.25
CA SER A 377 0.69 -4.88 16.30
C SER A 377 0.14 -6.08 15.53
N ARG A 378 -1.17 -6.05 15.29
CA ARG A 378 -1.91 -7.06 14.54
C ARG A 378 -2.80 -6.37 13.51
N LEU A 379 -3.06 -7.07 12.40
CA LEU A 379 -4.00 -6.65 11.37
C LEU A 379 -5.12 -7.67 11.27
N VAL A 380 -6.34 -7.19 11.17
CA VAL A 380 -7.50 -8.04 10.88
C VAL A 380 -8.41 -7.35 9.86
N ARG A 381 -8.77 -8.04 8.79
CA ARG A 381 -9.76 -7.57 7.84
C ARG A 381 -11.16 -7.85 8.40
N LEU A 382 -11.99 -6.81 8.52
CA LEU A 382 -13.31 -6.95 9.14
C LEU A 382 -14.20 -7.94 8.39
N GLY A 383 -14.17 -7.95 7.07
CA GLY A 383 -14.91 -8.91 6.25
C GLY A 383 -14.46 -10.38 6.40
N SER A 384 -13.32 -10.65 7.07
CA SER A 384 -12.90 -12.02 7.39
C SER A 384 -13.46 -12.55 8.71
N LEU A 385 -14.08 -11.68 9.51
CA LEU A 385 -14.67 -12.03 10.78
C LEU A 385 -16.14 -12.47 10.57
N PRO A 386 -16.50 -13.73 10.85
CA PRO A 386 -17.84 -14.27 10.56
C PRO A 386 -18.98 -13.51 11.26
N ASP A 387 -18.70 -12.98 12.47
CA ASP A 387 -19.70 -12.27 13.28
C ASP A 387 -19.68 -10.74 13.06
N ALA A 388 -18.84 -10.24 12.16
CA ALA A 388 -18.78 -8.82 11.84
C ALA A 388 -20.09 -8.25 11.27
N PRO A 389 -20.85 -8.94 10.41
CA PRO A 389 -22.14 -8.43 9.95
C PRO A 389 -23.13 -8.16 11.09
N GLU A 390 -23.17 -8.99 12.11
CA GLU A 390 -24.04 -8.79 13.30
C GLU A 390 -23.65 -7.53 14.06
N LEU A 391 -22.35 -7.25 14.18
CA LEU A 391 -21.85 -6.04 14.82
C LEU A 391 -22.25 -4.78 14.05
N PHE A 392 -22.16 -4.81 12.72
CA PHE A 392 -22.48 -3.66 11.85
C PHE A 392 -23.99 -3.37 11.74
N ILE A 393 -24.85 -4.36 12.05
CA ILE A 393 -26.29 -4.15 12.15
C ILE A 393 -26.64 -3.38 13.44
N GLN A 394 -25.84 -3.54 14.49
CA GLN A 394 -26.12 -2.93 15.79
C GLN A 394 -25.79 -1.45 15.82
N ASP A 395 -24.75 -1.01 15.11
CA ASP A 395 -24.31 0.38 15.15
C ASP A 395 -23.41 0.74 13.95
N SER A 396 -23.20 2.04 13.73
CA SER A 396 -22.29 2.54 12.70
C SER A 396 -20.81 2.22 13.03
N LEU A 397 -19.98 2.06 12.01
CA LEU A 397 -18.58 1.70 12.18
C LEU A 397 -17.80 2.76 12.97
N GLY A 398 -18.11 4.05 12.77
CA GLY A 398 -17.50 5.15 13.52
C GLY A 398 -17.87 5.13 14.99
N HIS A 399 -19.14 4.84 15.33
CA HIS A 399 -19.57 4.69 16.71
C HIS A 399 -18.97 3.44 17.36
N LEU A 400 -18.92 2.30 16.67
CA LEU A 400 -18.24 1.10 17.16
C LEU A 400 -16.76 1.34 17.47
N MET A 401 -16.09 2.19 16.67
CA MET A 401 -14.70 2.58 16.92
C MET A 401 -14.58 3.49 18.15
N THR A 402 -15.42 4.53 18.27
CA THR A 402 -15.36 5.51 19.38
C THR A 402 -15.76 4.94 20.72
N SER A 403 -16.75 4.05 20.76
CA SER A 403 -17.18 3.34 21.97
C SER A 403 -16.18 2.26 22.43
N GLY A 404 -15.17 1.94 21.60
CA GLY A 404 -14.24 0.85 21.82
C GLY A 404 -14.89 -0.55 21.67
N ALA A 405 -16.11 -0.63 21.15
CA ALA A 405 -16.79 -1.90 20.90
C ALA A 405 -16.07 -2.72 19.86
N LEU A 406 -15.60 -2.09 18.75
CA LEU A 406 -14.81 -2.73 17.71
C LEU A 406 -13.50 -3.30 18.26
N ASP A 407 -12.78 -2.54 19.08
CA ASP A 407 -11.52 -2.98 19.70
C ASP A 407 -11.73 -4.18 20.61
N ARG A 408 -12.75 -4.14 21.47
CA ARG A 408 -13.13 -5.27 22.32
C ARG A 408 -13.51 -6.49 21.50
N PHE A 409 -14.37 -6.31 20.48
CA PHE A 409 -14.81 -7.40 19.62
C PHE A 409 -13.63 -8.11 18.96
N VAL A 410 -12.73 -7.35 18.31
CA VAL A 410 -11.57 -7.93 17.62
C VAL A 410 -10.61 -8.62 18.58
N LYS A 411 -10.33 -8.04 19.75
CA LYS A 411 -9.40 -8.61 20.74
C LYS A 411 -9.95 -9.86 21.44
N THR A 412 -11.26 -9.97 21.59
CA THR A 412 -11.91 -11.12 22.23
C THR A 412 -12.37 -12.17 21.23
N HIS A 413 -12.40 -11.83 19.93
CA HIS A 413 -12.86 -12.74 18.89
C HIS A 413 -11.93 -13.96 18.79
N PRO A 414 -12.43 -15.18 18.96
CA PRO A 414 -11.62 -16.38 18.82
C PRO A 414 -11.16 -16.51 17.35
N GLY A 415 -9.87 -16.61 17.13
CA GLY A 415 -9.31 -16.83 15.79
C GLY A 415 -9.85 -18.13 15.14
N PRO A 416 -9.67 -18.31 13.82
CA PRO A 416 -10.22 -19.46 13.08
C PRO A 416 -9.85 -20.81 13.69
N GLU A 417 -8.62 -20.97 14.21
CA GLU A 417 -8.16 -22.22 14.81
C GLU A 417 -8.79 -22.46 16.19
N ALA A 418 -8.94 -21.42 17.01
CA ALA A 418 -9.63 -21.54 18.29
C ALA A 418 -11.11 -21.90 18.11
N ARG A 419 -11.78 -21.35 17.07
CA ARG A 419 -13.15 -21.73 16.69
C ARG A 419 -13.24 -23.19 16.25
N LYS A 420 -12.30 -23.67 15.42
CA LYS A 420 -12.27 -25.08 15.03
C LYS A 420 -12.09 -25.98 16.24
N GLN A 421 -11.26 -25.59 17.21
CA GLN A 421 -11.08 -26.34 18.45
C GLN A 421 -12.34 -26.33 19.32
N GLN A 422 -13.00 -25.16 19.47
CA GLN A 422 -14.27 -25.04 20.19
C GLN A 422 -15.38 -25.87 19.53
N ALA A 423 -15.49 -25.81 18.19
CA ALA A 423 -16.46 -26.61 17.46
C ALA A 423 -16.21 -28.13 17.60
N ARG A 424 -14.95 -28.54 17.55
CA ARG A 424 -14.56 -29.96 17.79
C ARG A 424 -14.86 -30.38 19.22
N ALA A 425 -14.55 -29.54 20.21
CA ALA A 425 -14.85 -29.82 21.62
C ALA A 425 -16.36 -29.91 21.86
N TRP A 426 -17.15 -29.00 21.27
CA TRP A 426 -18.60 -29.03 21.33
C TRP A 426 -19.21 -30.29 20.68
N LEU A 427 -18.73 -30.68 19.48
CA LEU A 427 -19.13 -31.90 18.81
C LEU A 427 -18.77 -33.16 19.63
N ALA A 428 -17.61 -33.16 20.29
CA ALA A 428 -17.19 -34.25 21.16
C ALA A 428 -18.12 -34.34 22.39
N ALA A 429 -18.47 -33.19 23.01
CA ALA A 429 -19.39 -33.13 24.13
C ALA A 429 -20.81 -33.61 23.76
N LEU A 430 -21.31 -33.26 22.56
CA LEU A 430 -22.60 -33.77 22.05
C LEU A 430 -22.58 -35.28 21.84
N ARG A 431 -21.48 -35.86 21.39
CA ARG A 431 -21.35 -37.31 21.20
C ARG A 431 -21.31 -38.07 22.52
N THR A 432 -20.78 -37.44 23.59
CA THR A 432 -20.75 -38.04 24.95
C THR A 432 -22.05 -37.81 25.69
N SER A 433 -22.88 -36.83 25.33
CA SER A 433 -24.17 -36.56 25.93
C SER A 433 -25.38 -37.18 25.20
N ALA A 434 -25.19 -37.88 24.11
CA ALA A 434 -26.25 -38.65 23.47
C ALA A 434 -26.59 -39.86 24.37
N PRO A 435 -27.81 -39.97 24.94
CA PRO A 435 -28.19 -41.14 25.67
C PRO A 435 -28.18 -42.34 24.74
N GLY A 436 -27.50 -43.40 25.17
CA GLY A 436 -27.49 -44.67 24.45
C GLY A 436 -28.93 -45.08 24.16
N VAL A 437 -29.21 -45.32 22.89
CA VAL A 437 -30.39 -46.08 22.49
C VAL A 437 -30.18 -47.48 23.09
N VAL A 438 -30.87 -47.79 24.16
CA VAL A 438 -30.99 -49.14 24.69
C VAL A 438 -31.88 -49.88 23.71
N GLU A 439 -31.38 -50.96 23.11
CA GLU A 439 -32.12 -51.95 22.33
C GLU A 439 -33.28 -52.55 23.19
#